data_304b624916bfb82403eed101f465ed44
#
_entry.id   304b624916bfb82403eed101f465ed44
#
_cell.length_a   1.000
_cell.length_b   1.000
_cell.length_c   1.000
_cell.angle_alpha   90.00
_cell.angle_beta   90.00
_cell.angle_gamma   90.00
#
_symmetry.space_group_name_H-M   'P 1'
#
loop_
_entity.id
_entity.type
_entity.pdbx_description
1 polymer ?
#
loop_
_entity_poly.entity_id
_entity_poly.type
_entity_poly.pdbx_seq_one_letter_code
_entity_poly.pdbx_strand_id
1 'polypeptide(L)'
;MQPKVYIETSIPSFYHEGRTAPDMVARRDWTREWWDNHRQDYLLVTSEAVLDELTRGDYPNQKKAILLINDMRLLEIDDPITEIVEAYVRHKLMPQNPLGDALHLALASYYKCDFLLTSNCQHLANANKFDHIGRVNTLLGLYVPKLVTPLELLGG
;
A
#
# COMPACT_ATOMS: atom_id res chain seq x y z
N MET A 1 0.88 21.78 3.97
CA MET A 1 -0.06 20.67 3.75
C MET A 1 0.69 19.34 3.70
N GLN A 2 0.23 18.39 4.49
CA GLN A 2 0.89 17.09 4.57
C GLN A 2 0.50 16.20 3.38
N PRO A 3 1.47 15.55 2.72
CA PRO A 3 1.14 14.55 1.71
C PRO A 3 0.34 13.39 2.30
N LYS A 4 -0.59 12.86 1.53
CA LYS A 4 -1.43 11.73 1.94
C LYS A 4 -0.79 10.42 1.51
N VAL A 5 -0.65 9.50 2.46
CA VAL A 5 -0.01 8.19 2.23
C VAL A 5 -1.01 7.08 2.55
N TYR A 6 -1.23 6.21 1.58
CA TYR A 6 -1.99 4.97 1.78
C TYR A 6 -1.03 3.91 2.30
N ILE A 7 -1.36 3.32 3.43
CA ILE A 7 -0.56 2.27 4.08
C ILE A 7 -1.09 0.91 3.64
N GLU A 8 -0.29 0.21 2.84
CA GLU A 8 -0.63 -1.11 2.34
C GLU A 8 -0.22 -2.19 3.36
N THR A 9 -0.78 -3.38 3.25
CA THR A 9 -0.66 -4.47 4.23
C THR A 9 0.76 -4.83 4.60
N SER A 10 1.70 -4.77 3.65
CA SER A 10 3.10 -5.13 3.90
C SER A 10 3.79 -4.21 4.91
N ILE A 11 3.28 -2.99 5.12
CA ILE A 11 3.91 -2.05 6.05
C ILE A 11 3.75 -2.50 7.50
N PRO A 12 2.55 -2.70 8.05
CA PRO A 12 2.44 -3.22 9.41
C PRO A 12 3.03 -4.62 9.55
N SER A 13 2.99 -5.44 8.49
CA SER A 13 3.60 -6.76 8.51
C SER A 13 5.11 -6.69 8.66
N PHE A 14 5.79 -5.86 7.88
CA PHE A 14 7.26 -5.72 7.99
C PHE A 14 7.71 -4.99 9.24
N TYR A 15 6.90 -4.08 9.77
CA TYR A 15 7.24 -3.43 11.03
C TYR A 15 7.49 -4.47 12.14
N HIS A 16 6.73 -5.55 12.14
CA HIS A 16 6.83 -6.63 13.13
C HIS A 16 7.50 -7.89 12.58
N GLU A 17 8.30 -7.75 11.52
CA GLU A 17 8.96 -8.89 10.88
C GLU A 17 9.93 -9.58 11.83
N GLY A 18 9.77 -10.88 12.00
CA GLY A 18 10.63 -11.69 12.89
C GLY A 18 11.66 -12.56 12.17
N ARG A 19 11.58 -12.63 10.84
CA ARG A 19 12.54 -13.44 10.07
C ARG A 19 13.92 -12.78 10.08
N THR A 20 14.96 -13.62 10.03
CA THR A 20 16.36 -13.18 10.21
C THR A 20 17.15 -13.13 8.91
N ALA A 21 16.56 -13.47 7.78
CA ALA A 21 17.23 -13.33 6.49
C ALA A 21 17.62 -11.84 6.27
N PRO A 22 18.81 -11.57 5.69
CA PRO A 22 19.29 -10.18 5.57
C PRO A 22 18.34 -9.23 4.87
N ASP A 23 17.67 -9.67 3.82
CA ASP A 23 16.69 -8.83 3.09
C ASP A 23 15.45 -8.53 3.95
N MET A 24 15.01 -9.48 4.75
CA MET A 24 13.86 -9.28 5.65
C MET A 24 14.21 -8.32 6.78
N VAL A 25 15.42 -8.46 7.35
CA VAL A 25 15.91 -7.54 8.39
C VAL A 25 16.00 -6.10 7.84
N ALA A 26 16.55 -5.95 6.64
CA ALA A 26 16.68 -4.63 6.02
C ALA A 26 15.31 -3.98 5.80
N ARG A 27 14.35 -4.71 5.26
CA ARG A 27 12.99 -4.18 5.03
C ARG A 27 12.29 -3.80 6.33
N ARG A 28 12.45 -4.62 7.36
CA ARG A 28 11.93 -4.31 8.69
C ARG A 28 12.54 -3.01 9.22
N ASP A 29 13.86 -2.88 9.14
CA ASP A 29 14.56 -1.72 9.68
C ASP A 29 14.18 -0.45 8.95
N TRP A 30 14.07 -0.47 7.62
CA TRP A 30 13.60 0.68 6.83
C TRP A 30 12.15 1.04 7.16
N THR A 31 11.29 0.04 7.34
CA THR A 31 9.89 0.27 7.69
C THR A 31 9.78 0.93 9.07
N ARG A 32 10.52 0.42 10.07
CA ARG A 32 10.53 0.98 11.42
C ARG A 32 11.10 2.40 11.45
N GLU A 33 12.18 2.64 10.72
CA GLU A 33 12.79 3.96 10.63
C GLU A 33 11.79 4.98 10.10
N TRP A 34 11.13 4.65 9.00
CA TRP A 34 10.12 5.54 8.42
C TRP A 34 8.94 5.73 9.36
N TRP A 35 8.40 4.65 9.90
CA TRP A 35 7.22 4.72 10.77
C TRP A 35 7.50 5.51 12.03
N ASP A 36 8.59 5.22 12.71
CA ASP A 36 8.89 5.82 14.01
C ASP A 36 9.32 7.29 13.90
N ASN A 37 10.02 7.66 12.82
CA ASN A 37 10.66 8.96 12.72
C ASN A 37 10.08 9.90 11.66
N HIS A 38 9.31 9.40 10.70
CA HIS A 38 8.86 10.21 9.57
C HIS A 38 7.35 10.22 9.36
N ARG A 39 6.60 9.30 9.94
CA ARG A 39 5.15 9.21 9.67
C ARG A 39 4.38 10.46 10.03
N GLN A 40 4.84 11.21 11.02
CA GLN A 40 4.16 12.45 11.46
C GLN A 40 4.20 13.55 10.40
N ASP A 41 5.05 13.44 9.40
CA ASP A 41 5.12 14.39 8.30
C ASP A 41 4.05 14.15 7.24
N TYR A 42 3.25 13.09 7.38
CA TYR A 42 2.27 12.65 6.40
C TYR A 42 0.90 12.46 7.03
N LEU A 43 -0.13 12.56 6.18
CA LEU A 43 -1.48 12.16 6.57
C LEU A 43 -1.65 10.68 6.17
N LEU A 44 -1.77 9.81 7.17
CA LEU A 44 -1.85 8.36 6.92
C LEU A 44 -3.29 7.90 6.79
N VAL A 45 -3.57 7.09 5.78
CA VAL A 45 -4.86 6.44 5.56
C VAL A 45 -4.62 4.97 5.23
N THR A 46 -5.63 4.14 5.45
CA THR A 46 -5.61 2.74 5.07
C THR A 46 -7.03 2.31 4.70
N SER A 47 -7.35 1.02 4.68
CA SER A 47 -8.68 0.54 4.34
C SER A 47 -8.99 -0.77 5.06
N GLU A 48 -10.27 -1.16 5.01
CA GLU A 48 -10.69 -2.47 5.51
C GLU A 48 -10.01 -3.62 4.77
N ALA A 49 -9.62 -3.41 3.52
CA ALA A 49 -8.90 -4.43 2.76
C ALA A 49 -7.58 -4.79 3.45
N VAL A 50 -6.88 -3.80 4.01
CA VAL A 50 -5.65 -4.05 4.78
C VAL A 50 -5.97 -4.83 6.05
N LEU A 51 -6.98 -4.42 6.79
CA LEU A 51 -7.39 -5.13 8.00
C LEU A 51 -7.78 -6.58 7.69
N ASP A 52 -8.55 -6.81 6.62
CA ASP A 52 -8.94 -8.14 6.21
C ASP A 52 -7.74 -9.01 5.86
N GLU A 53 -6.78 -8.46 5.13
CA GLU A 53 -5.56 -9.19 4.78
C GLU A 53 -4.74 -9.53 6.02
N LEU A 54 -4.65 -8.62 6.98
CA LEU A 54 -3.92 -8.85 8.23
C LEU A 54 -4.59 -9.89 9.12
N THR A 55 -5.92 -10.05 9.03
CA THR A 55 -6.65 -11.00 9.84
C THR A 55 -6.70 -12.41 9.24
N ARG A 56 -6.27 -12.57 7.98
CA ARG A 56 -6.25 -13.88 7.33
C ARG A 56 -5.12 -14.75 7.89
N GLY A 57 -5.46 -16.00 8.20
CA GLY A 57 -4.50 -16.96 8.71
C GLY A 57 -4.10 -16.69 10.16
N ASP A 58 -3.06 -17.37 10.59
CA ASP A 58 -2.51 -17.26 11.93
C ASP A 58 -0.99 -17.20 11.79
N TYR A 59 -0.38 -16.08 12.18
CA TYR A 59 1.04 -15.86 12.00
C TYR A 59 1.60 -15.06 13.19
N PRO A 60 2.92 -15.13 13.42
CA PRO A 60 3.55 -14.38 14.52
C PRO A 60 3.32 -12.87 14.37
N ASN A 61 3.06 -12.21 15.48
CA ASN A 61 2.89 -10.76 15.57
C ASN A 61 1.65 -10.19 14.84
N GLN A 62 0.69 -11.07 14.47
CA GLN A 62 -0.54 -10.66 13.80
C GLN A 62 -1.28 -9.55 14.55
N LYS A 63 -1.49 -9.75 15.87
CA LYS A 63 -2.19 -8.76 16.69
C LYS A 63 -1.47 -7.42 16.74
N LYS A 64 -0.15 -7.45 16.80
CA LYS A 64 0.67 -6.22 16.80
C LYS A 64 0.55 -5.45 15.49
N ALA A 65 0.55 -6.17 14.37
CA ALA A 65 0.38 -5.55 13.06
C ALA A 65 -0.98 -4.86 12.94
N ILE A 66 -2.04 -5.53 13.39
CA ILE A 66 -3.39 -4.96 13.39
C ILE A 66 -3.46 -3.72 14.27
N LEU A 67 -2.87 -3.78 15.46
CA LEU A 67 -2.88 -2.65 16.39
C LEU A 67 -2.13 -1.44 15.85
N LEU A 68 -1.10 -1.65 15.03
CA LEU A 68 -0.30 -0.56 14.47
C LEU A 68 -1.15 0.40 13.63
N ILE A 69 -2.16 -0.12 12.92
CA ILE A 69 -3.00 0.67 12.01
C ILE A 69 -4.44 0.83 12.51
N ASN A 70 -4.73 0.35 13.71
CA ASN A 70 -6.10 0.23 14.22
C ASN A 70 -6.84 1.57 14.33
N ASP A 71 -6.13 2.66 14.57
CA ASP A 71 -6.72 4.00 14.76
C ASP A 71 -6.60 4.89 13.52
N MET A 72 -6.13 4.36 12.40
CA MET A 72 -6.04 5.12 11.16
C MET A 72 -7.39 5.33 10.53
N ARG A 73 -7.52 6.41 9.76
CA ARG A 73 -8.68 6.65 8.91
C ARG A 73 -8.81 5.56 7.86
N LEU A 74 -9.98 4.92 7.81
CA LEU A 74 -10.29 3.88 6.83
C LEU A 74 -11.00 4.50 5.63
N LEU A 75 -10.45 4.30 4.45
CA LEU A 75 -11.08 4.70 3.19
C LEU A 75 -12.18 3.69 2.86
N GLU A 76 -13.32 4.20 2.39
CA GLU A 76 -14.47 3.37 2.08
C GLU A 76 -14.30 2.62 0.76
N ILE A 77 -14.72 1.35 0.75
CA ILE A 77 -14.73 0.52 -0.45
C ILE A 77 -16.17 0.45 -0.94
N ASP A 78 -16.50 1.30 -1.90
CA ASP A 78 -17.85 1.42 -2.45
C ASP A 78 -17.84 1.12 -3.97
N ASP A 79 -18.99 1.35 -4.63
CA ASP A 79 -19.16 0.99 -6.03
C ASP A 79 -18.09 1.57 -6.97
N PRO A 80 -17.70 2.86 -6.86
CA PRO A 80 -16.63 3.39 -7.72
C PRO A 80 -15.32 2.61 -7.60
N ILE A 81 -14.98 2.17 -6.40
CA ILE A 81 -13.74 1.40 -6.18
C ILE A 81 -13.83 0.06 -6.91
N THR A 82 -14.95 -0.64 -6.81
CA THR A 82 -15.18 -1.91 -7.49
C THR A 82 -15.06 -1.76 -9.01
N GLU A 83 -15.62 -0.70 -9.56
CA GLU A 83 -15.55 -0.40 -11.00
C GLU A 83 -14.10 -0.16 -11.46
N ILE A 84 -13.32 0.54 -10.64
CA ILE A 84 -11.90 0.80 -10.94
C ILE A 84 -11.10 -0.51 -10.94
N VAL A 85 -11.34 -1.38 -9.94
CA VAL A 85 -10.66 -2.69 -9.88
C VAL A 85 -10.97 -3.51 -11.12
N GLU A 86 -12.23 -3.54 -11.55
CA GLU A 86 -12.63 -4.24 -12.76
C GLU A 86 -11.92 -3.68 -14.00
N ALA A 87 -11.79 -2.36 -14.08
CA ALA A 87 -11.07 -1.71 -15.18
C ALA A 87 -9.58 -2.09 -15.17
N TYR A 88 -8.95 -2.13 -14.01
CA TYR A 88 -7.55 -2.54 -13.90
C TYR A 88 -7.33 -3.98 -14.39
N VAL A 89 -8.23 -4.88 -14.06
CA VAL A 89 -8.15 -6.27 -14.52
C VAL A 89 -8.35 -6.33 -16.04
N ARG A 90 -9.34 -5.60 -16.57
CA ARG A 90 -9.62 -5.55 -18.03
C ARG A 90 -8.42 -5.02 -18.81
N HIS A 91 -7.74 -3.99 -18.30
CA HIS A 91 -6.58 -3.40 -18.95
C HIS A 91 -5.28 -4.15 -18.65
N LYS A 92 -5.37 -5.29 -17.98
CA LYS A 92 -4.22 -6.15 -17.65
C LYS A 92 -3.14 -5.39 -16.85
N LEU A 93 -3.56 -4.42 -16.07
CA LEU A 93 -2.64 -3.64 -15.24
C LEU A 93 -2.13 -4.47 -14.08
N MET A 94 -3.03 -5.24 -13.46
CA MET A 94 -2.73 -6.13 -12.35
C MET A 94 -3.21 -7.54 -12.69
N PRO A 95 -2.53 -8.59 -12.20
CA PRO A 95 -3.05 -9.93 -12.36
C PRO A 95 -4.37 -10.07 -11.61
N GLN A 96 -5.22 -10.98 -12.09
CA GLN A 96 -6.50 -11.24 -11.45
C GLN A 96 -6.33 -11.71 -10.01
N ASN A 97 -5.27 -12.42 -9.72
CA ASN A 97 -4.85 -12.78 -8.37
C ASN A 97 -3.42 -12.32 -8.14
N PRO A 98 -3.14 -11.67 -7.00
CA PRO A 98 -4.10 -11.27 -5.96
C PRO A 98 -4.86 -10.00 -6.32
N LEU A 99 -6.16 -10.01 -6.15
CA LEU A 99 -7.00 -8.82 -6.37
C LEU A 99 -6.68 -7.70 -5.37
N GLY A 100 -6.05 -8.05 -4.26
CA GLY A 100 -5.67 -7.07 -3.24
C GLY A 100 -4.83 -5.93 -3.78
N ASP A 101 -3.87 -6.23 -4.67
CA ASP A 101 -3.00 -5.20 -5.25
C ASP A 101 -3.82 -4.19 -6.06
N ALA A 102 -4.76 -4.68 -6.87
CA ALA A 102 -5.64 -3.81 -7.65
C ALA A 102 -6.53 -2.97 -6.74
N LEU A 103 -7.03 -3.54 -5.67
CA LEU A 103 -7.89 -2.84 -4.70
C LEU A 103 -7.13 -1.72 -3.99
N HIS A 104 -5.92 -1.97 -3.53
CA HIS A 104 -5.09 -0.95 -2.89
C HIS A 104 -4.79 0.20 -3.85
N LEU A 105 -4.44 -0.12 -5.09
CA LEU A 105 -4.18 0.91 -6.10
C LEU A 105 -5.43 1.72 -6.41
N ALA A 106 -6.58 1.06 -6.53
CA ALA A 106 -7.84 1.74 -6.80
C ALA A 106 -8.19 2.72 -5.68
N LEU A 107 -8.03 2.31 -4.43
CA LEU A 107 -8.28 3.17 -3.26
C LEU A 107 -7.35 4.38 -3.24
N ALA A 108 -6.06 4.16 -3.42
CA ALA A 108 -5.09 5.25 -3.42
C ALA A 108 -5.35 6.23 -4.57
N SER A 109 -5.73 5.73 -5.72
CA SER A 109 -6.01 6.56 -6.91
C SER A 109 -7.30 7.37 -6.77
N TYR A 110 -8.38 6.72 -6.34
CA TYR A 110 -9.69 7.37 -6.21
C TYR A 110 -9.68 8.46 -5.14
N TYR A 111 -9.06 8.18 -4.00
CA TYR A 111 -8.98 9.12 -2.87
C TYR A 111 -7.81 10.08 -2.96
N LYS A 112 -7.13 10.11 -4.10
CA LYS A 112 -6.04 11.07 -4.40
C LYS A 112 -4.92 11.05 -3.37
N CYS A 113 -4.47 9.85 -3.02
CA CYS A 113 -3.29 9.71 -2.18
C CYS A 113 -2.04 10.10 -2.98
N ASP A 114 -1.15 10.85 -2.36
CA ASP A 114 0.12 11.21 -3.00
C ASP A 114 1.04 10.01 -3.14
N PHE A 115 1.01 9.13 -2.14
CA PHE A 115 1.83 7.92 -2.13
C PHE A 115 1.00 6.69 -1.77
N LEU A 116 1.31 5.59 -2.42
CA LEU A 116 0.94 4.25 -2.00
C LEU A 116 2.20 3.60 -1.46
N LEU A 117 2.28 3.46 -0.13
CA LEU A 117 3.47 2.94 0.54
C LEU A 117 3.34 1.43 0.71
N THR A 118 4.29 0.71 0.15
CA THR A 118 4.28 -0.76 0.13
C THR A 118 5.71 -1.30 0.11
N SER A 119 5.89 -2.50 0.65
CA SER A 119 7.14 -3.26 0.46
C SER A 119 7.01 -4.30 -0.66
N ASN A 120 5.87 -4.31 -1.37
CA ASN A 120 5.63 -5.21 -2.48
C ASN A 120 6.28 -4.67 -3.75
N CYS A 121 7.57 -4.99 -3.94
CA CYS A 121 8.35 -4.50 -5.07
C CYS A 121 8.05 -5.21 -6.38
N GLN A 122 7.35 -6.34 -6.34
CA GLN A 122 7.09 -7.15 -7.53
C GLN A 122 5.80 -6.74 -8.23
N HIS A 123 4.75 -6.48 -7.47
CA HIS A 123 3.41 -6.24 -8.02
C HIS A 123 3.00 -4.77 -7.98
N LEU A 124 3.46 -4.01 -7.02
CA LEU A 124 3.08 -2.60 -6.84
C LEU A 124 4.26 -1.67 -7.10
N ALA A 125 5.26 -1.63 -6.23
CA ALA A 125 6.41 -0.73 -6.38
C ALA A 125 7.40 -1.29 -7.43
N ASN A 126 6.98 -1.32 -8.69
CA ASN A 126 7.72 -1.86 -9.81
C ASN A 126 7.80 -0.81 -10.92
N ALA A 127 9.00 -0.35 -11.24
CA ALA A 127 9.22 0.70 -12.24
C ALA A 127 8.63 0.37 -13.61
N ASN A 128 8.65 -0.91 -14.00
CA ASN A 128 8.09 -1.33 -15.29
C ASN A 128 6.57 -1.19 -15.35
N LYS A 129 5.89 -1.18 -14.22
CA LYS A 129 4.44 -1.00 -14.16
C LYS A 129 4.03 0.45 -14.02
N PHE A 130 4.93 1.31 -13.56
CA PHE A 130 4.59 2.68 -13.19
C PHE A 130 4.00 3.46 -14.37
N ASP A 131 4.62 3.35 -15.55
CA ASP A 131 4.11 4.02 -16.75
C ASP A 131 2.75 3.48 -17.17
N HIS A 132 2.55 2.17 -17.07
CA HIS A 132 1.27 1.54 -17.41
C HIS A 132 0.17 2.02 -16.46
N ILE A 133 0.45 2.08 -15.16
CA ILE A 133 -0.48 2.62 -14.16
C ILE A 133 -0.86 4.05 -14.51
N GLY A 134 0.13 4.88 -14.84
CA GLY A 134 -0.11 6.27 -15.22
C GLY A 134 -1.04 6.39 -16.43
N ARG A 135 -0.83 5.57 -17.45
CA ARG A 135 -1.68 5.58 -18.64
C ARG A 135 -3.10 5.15 -18.35
N VAL A 136 -3.27 4.06 -17.61
CA VAL A 136 -4.62 3.56 -17.28
C VAL A 136 -5.35 4.53 -16.39
N ASN A 137 -4.73 5.06 -15.34
CA ASN A 137 -5.35 6.05 -14.46
C ASN A 137 -5.72 7.32 -15.22
N THR A 138 -4.88 7.78 -16.13
CA THR A 138 -5.18 8.96 -16.96
C THR A 138 -6.42 8.70 -17.82
N LEU A 139 -6.52 7.52 -18.43
CA LEU A 139 -7.70 7.12 -19.20
C LEU A 139 -8.98 7.12 -18.36
N LEU A 140 -8.87 6.69 -17.10
CA LEU A 140 -10.00 6.60 -16.19
C LEU A 140 -10.31 7.94 -15.50
N GLY A 141 -9.50 8.97 -15.73
CA GLY A 141 -9.66 10.26 -15.06
C GLY A 141 -9.27 10.24 -13.59
N LEU A 142 -8.35 9.36 -13.21
CA LEU A 142 -7.93 9.18 -11.83
C LEU A 142 -6.57 9.83 -11.55
N TYR A 143 -6.37 10.21 -10.31
CA TYR A 143 -5.09 10.64 -9.81
C TYR A 143 -4.07 9.49 -9.91
N VAL A 144 -2.80 9.81 -10.15
CA VAL A 144 -1.72 8.81 -10.23
C VAL A 144 -0.87 8.88 -8.97
N PRO A 145 -1.09 8.01 -7.99
CA PRO A 145 -0.24 8.00 -6.79
C PRO A 145 1.14 7.48 -7.13
N LYS A 146 2.15 7.93 -6.39
CA LYS A 146 3.49 7.36 -6.49
C LYS A 146 3.56 6.11 -5.64
N LEU A 147 3.96 5.00 -6.24
CA LEU A 147 4.14 3.73 -5.55
C LEU A 147 5.56 3.69 -5.03
N VAL A 148 5.70 3.67 -3.72
CA VAL A 148 7.02 3.81 -3.07
C VAL A 148 7.17 2.80 -1.94
N THR A 149 8.43 2.49 -1.63
CA THR A 149 8.79 1.69 -0.46
C THR A 149 9.25 2.61 0.66
N PRO A 150 9.30 2.12 1.91
CA PRO A 150 9.85 2.92 3.01
C PRO A 150 11.27 3.43 2.74
N LEU A 151 12.13 2.61 2.12
CA LEU A 151 13.48 3.03 1.77
C LEU A 151 13.47 4.25 0.84
N GLU A 152 12.60 4.26 -0.15
CA GLU A 152 12.50 5.37 -1.10
C GLU A 152 12.07 6.67 -0.41
N LEU A 153 11.14 6.59 0.55
CA LEU A 153 10.72 7.77 1.30
C LEU A 153 11.77 8.24 2.31
N LEU A 154 12.65 7.35 2.76
CA LEU A 154 13.77 7.73 3.64
C LEU A 154 14.86 8.49 2.89
N GLY A 155 15.07 8.15 1.63
CA GLY A 155 16.10 8.78 0.81
C GLY A 155 15.81 10.21 0.42
N GLY A 156 14.60 10.63 0.71
CA GLY A 156 14.12 11.99 0.62
C GLY A 156 14.43 12.75 -0.57
#